data_93b576ec5cac9df987e80fb9da0b281f
#
_entry.id   93b576ec5cac9df987e80fb9da0b281f
#
_cell.length_a   1.000
_cell.length_b   1.000
_cell.length_c   1.000
_cell.angle_alpha   90.00
_cell.angle_beta   90.00
_cell.angle_gamma   90.00
#
_symmetry.space_group_name_H-M   'P 1'
#
loop_
_entity.id
_entity.type
_entity.pdbx_description
1 polymer ?
#
loop_
_entity_poly.entity_id
_entity_poly.type
_entity_poly.pdbx_seq_one_letter_code
_entity_poly.pdbx_strand_id
1 'polypeptide(L)'
;MPDENKNEKKSAKLTLPNGKEIILPIHDASIGQNVIDISQLYKESGMFTYDPGFLSTASCESKITFIDGDQGILRHRGYSIEELAKKSEFLEVSYALVNGDLPDANQYREFRSGILRNMLVHEQIGILFRGFPRKAHPMAIMVGAVASLSAFYHETMDIHTPEGRRDVIYKIIAKMPTLAAMAYKYSIGEPIIYPNKEYGFAENFLHMLFDRPNNPHKVSPTIARAMEMIFILHADHEQNASTSTVRLAGSSGANPFACIGAGISSLWGPAHGGANEEVIEMLQEIGTKDRIPEFINRAKDKNDPFRLMGFGHRVYKNYDPRAAVLKNSCDEVLSELGIKHDPLLDIAVELERIALSDDYFVSRKLFPNVDFYSGIIYKSLGIPSSLFTVIFAVARSAGWIAQWKEMIEDKAFKIGRPRQLYTGHIKRDYPTSRP
;
A
#
# COMPACT_ATOMS: atom_id res chain seq x y z
N MET A 1 41.24 14.27 28.79
CA MET A 1 41.67 13.62 27.55
C MET A 1 40.40 13.15 26.89
N PRO A 2 40.03 13.65 25.68
CA PRO A 2 38.86 13.12 25.00
C PRO A 2 39.24 11.80 24.36
N ASP A 3 38.39 10.78 24.59
CA ASP A 3 38.44 9.48 23.96
C ASP A 3 38.29 9.61 22.45
N GLU A 4 39.38 9.44 21.74
CA GLU A 4 39.38 9.17 20.30
C GLU A 4 38.89 7.75 20.04
N ASN A 5 37.56 7.55 20.14
CA ASN A 5 36.94 6.33 19.65
C ASN A 5 36.91 6.41 18.13
N LYS A 6 37.98 5.96 17.49
CA LYS A 6 38.06 5.73 16.04
C LYS A 6 36.89 4.82 15.66
N ASN A 7 35.91 5.38 14.96
CA ASN A 7 34.85 4.65 14.29
C ASN A 7 35.49 3.70 13.26
N GLU A 8 35.88 2.50 13.69
CA GLU A 8 36.29 1.44 12.77
C GLU A 8 35.11 1.16 11.85
N LYS A 9 35.25 1.51 10.57
CA LYS A 9 34.23 1.23 9.57
C LYS A 9 34.01 -0.28 9.52
N LYS A 10 32.87 -0.73 9.97
CA LYS A 10 32.46 -2.13 9.92
C LYS A 10 32.50 -2.61 8.47
N SER A 11 33.00 -3.82 8.25
CA SER A 11 33.07 -4.42 6.92
C SER A 11 32.87 -5.93 6.98
N ALA A 12 32.31 -6.47 5.90
CA ALA A 12 32.28 -7.90 5.64
C ALA A 12 33.39 -8.26 4.66
N LYS A 13 33.91 -9.49 4.75
CA LYS A 13 34.94 -10.00 3.89
C LYS A 13 34.38 -11.16 3.08
N LEU A 14 34.51 -11.04 1.75
CA LEU A 14 34.14 -12.11 0.81
C LEU A 14 35.43 -12.69 0.21
N THR A 15 35.66 -13.98 0.39
CA THR A 15 36.78 -14.69 -0.22
C THR A 15 36.31 -15.45 -1.45
N LEU A 16 36.90 -15.16 -2.61
CA LEU A 16 36.59 -15.83 -3.87
C LEU A 16 37.34 -17.16 -3.99
N PRO A 17 36.89 -18.08 -4.89
CA PRO A 17 37.57 -19.39 -5.10
C PRO A 17 39.04 -19.29 -5.47
N ASN A 18 39.49 -18.20 -6.07
CA ASN A 18 40.88 -17.94 -6.44
C ASN A 18 41.73 -17.35 -5.28
N GLY A 19 41.17 -17.27 -4.06
CA GLY A 19 41.81 -16.70 -2.89
C GLY A 19 41.79 -15.17 -2.81
N LYS A 20 41.21 -14.46 -3.80
CA LYS A 20 41.07 -13.00 -3.74
C LYS A 20 40.05 -12.64 -2.65
N GLU A 21 40.38 -11.68 -1.81
CA GLU A 21 39.54 -11.13 -0.78
C GLU A 21 38.95 -9.78 -1.20
N ILE A 22 37.68 -9.59 -0.97
CA ILE A 22 36.95 -8.35 -1.24
C ILE A 22 36.38 -7.86 0.08
N ILE A 23 36.62 -6.60 0.40
CA ILE A 23 36.11 -5.93 1.59
C ILE A 23 34.85 -5.15 1.19
N LEU A 24 33.73 -5.48 1.79
CA LEU A 24 32.42 -4.89 1.55
C LEU A 24 32.02 -4.04 2.76
N PRO A 25 31.75 -2.74 2.59
CA PRO A 25 31.31 -1.89 3.69
C PRO A 25 30.00 -2.39 4.32
N ILE A 26 29.84 -2.16 5.61
CA ILE A 26 28.57 -2.37 6.33
C ILE A 26 28.01 -0.99 6.68
N HIS A 27 26.75 -0.74 6.30
CA HIS A 27 26.01 0.44 6.72
C HIS A 27 25.14 0.07 7.92
N ASP A 28 25.25 0.86 8.98
CA ASP A 28 24.44 0.70 10.18
C ASP A 28 23.06 1.34 9.95
N ALA A 29 22.01 0.58 10.26
CA ALA A 29 20.66 1.11 10.33
C ALA A 29 20.47 1.93 11.62
N SER A 30 19.58 2.92 11.60
CA SER A 30 19.16 3.63 12.83
C SER A 30 18.46 2.67 13.80
N ILE A 31 17.74 1.70 13.25
CA ILE A 31 17.06 0.61 13.97
C ILE A 31 16.87 -0.56 12.98
N GLY A 32 16.92 -1.79 13.48
CA GLY A 32 16.79 -3.01 12.67
C GLY A 32 18.12 -3.53 12.16
N GLN A 33 18.10 -4.19 10.98
CA GLN A 33 19.25 -4.91 10.44
C GLN A 33 20.20 -3.97 9.68
N ASN A 34 21.49 -4.16 9.88
CA ASN A 34 22.54 -3.54 9.07
C ASN A 34 22.59 -4.16 7.67
N VAL A 35 23.13 -3.43 6.71
CA VAL A 35 23.24 -3.90 5.33
C VAL A 35 24.70 -3.96 4.88
N ILE A 36 25.02 -4.93 4.00
CA ILE A 36 26.31 -5.04 3.34
C ILE A 36 26.22 -4.31 2.00
N ASP A 37 27.04 -3.29 1.79
CA ASP A 37 27.11 -2.58 0.53
C ASP A 37 27.85 -3.41 -0.53
N ILE A 38 27.11 -3.88 -1.53
CA ILE A 38 27.63 -4.68 -2.65
C ILE A 38 27.90 -3.85 -3.92
N SER A 39 27.84 -2.53 -3.86
CA SER A 39 27.97 -1.65 -5.03
C SER A 39 29.28 -1.84 -5.81
N GLN A 40 30.38 -2.23 -5.14
CA GLN A 40 31.66 -2.50 -5.75
C GLN A 40 31.89 -3.98 -6.12
N LEU A 41 31.01 -4.88 -5.73
CA LEU A 41 31.18 -6.33 -5.87
C LEU A 41 31.48 -6.74 -7.32
N TYR A 42 30.71 -6.24 -8.29
CA TYR A 42 30.91 -6.58 -9.70
C TYR A 42 32.26 -6.10 -10.23
N LYS A 43 32.65 -4.88 -9.89
CA LYS A 43 33.95 -4.30 -10.30
C LYS A 43 35.12 -5.11 -9.77
N GLU A 44 34.99 -5.61 -8.54
CA GLU A 44 36.06 -6.34 -7.84
C GLU A 44 36.12 -7.84 -8.21
N SER A 45 34.97 -8.46 -8.47
CA SER A 45 34.87 -9.91 -8.66
C SER A 45 34.48 -10.35 -10.07
N GLY A 46 33.84 -9.47 -10.86
CA GLY A 46 33.12 -9.83 -12.08
C GLY A 46 31.82 -10.58 -11.87
N MET A 47 31.34 -10.75 -10.62
CA MET A 47 30.15 -11.50 -10.26
C MET A 47 29.05 -10.58 -9.72
N PHE A 48 27.79 -10.99 -9.91
CA PHE A 48 26.62 -10.37 -9.31
C PHE A 48 26.05 -11.25 -8.19
N THR A 49 25.26 -10.65 -7.30
CA THR A 49 24.40 -11.36 -6.35
C THR A 49 23.18 -11.92 -7.07
N TYR A 50 22.58 -12.96 -6.50
CA TYR A 50 21.34 -13.56 -6.98
C TYR A 50 20.35 -13.63 -5.83
N ASP A 51 19.32 -12.78 -5.88
CA ASP A 51 18.26 -12.68 -4.87
C ASP A 51 16.91 -12.34 -5.55
N PRO A 52 16.22 -13.36 -6.12
CA PRO A 52 14.91 -13.15 -6.72
C PRO A 52 13.89 -12.68 -5.68
N GLY A 53 13.26 -11.54 -5.92
CA GLY A 53 12.26 -10.97 -5.02
C GLY A 53 12.83 -10.12 -3.88
N PHE A 54 14.13 -9.85 -3.86
CA PHE A 54 14.81 -8.94 -2.91
C PHE A 54 14.63 -9.32 -1.43
N LEU A 55 14.58 -10.63 -1.11
CA LEU A 55 14.37 -11.11 0.27
C LEU A 55 15.49 -10.74 1.23
N SER A 56 16.70 -10.57 0.71
CA SER A 56 17.91 -10.22 1.48
C SER A 56 18.63 -8.99 0.94
N THR A 57 17.94 -8.17 0.14
CA THR A 57 18.57 -7.04 -0.57
C THR A 57 17.79 -5.75 -0.26
N ALA A 58 18.42 -4.81 0.44
CA ALA A 58 17.92 -3.45 0.56
C ALA A 58 18.11 -2.71 -0.78
N SER A 59 17.04 -2.17 -1.34
CA SER A 59 17.06 -1.46 -2.61
C SER A 59 17.27 0.06 -2.47
N CYS A 60 17.14 0.59 -1.26
CA CYS A 60 17.29 2.01 -0.94
C CYS A 60 17.50 2.24 0.55
N GLU A 61 17.94 3.42 0.91
CA GLU A 61 17.76 3.98 2.24
C GLU A 61 16.42 4.71 2.32
N SER A 62 15.73 4.61 3.47
CA SER A 62 14.47 5.31 3.70
C SER A 62 14.31 5.70 5.16
N LYS A 63 13.69 6.86 5.39
CA LYS A 63 13.34 7.38 6.72
C LYS A 63 11.82 7.38 6.94
N ILE A 64 11.04 6.78 6.04
CA ILE A 64 9.58 6.91 6.03
C ILE A 64 8.94 5.91 6.98
N THR A 65 9.19 4.63 6.76
CA THR A 65 8.52 3.55 7.51
C THR A 65 9.53 2.52 8.00
N PHE A 66 9.38 2.14 9.26
CA PHE A 66 10.10 1.02 9.89
C PHE A 66 9.12 -0.08 10.27
N ILE A 67 9.49 -1.32 9.96
CA ILE A 67 8.74 -2.52 10.33
C ILE A 67 9.67 -3.50 11.03
N ASP A 68 9.25 -3.98 12.20
CA ASP A 68 9.78 -5.18 12.83
C ASP A 68 8.69 -6.25 12.86
N GLY A 69 8.79 -7.18 11.91
CA GLY A 69 7.79 -8.24 11.76
C GLY A 69 7.79 -9.25 12.91
N ASP A 70 8.93 -9.46 13.56
CA ASP A 70 9.04 -10.40 14.68
C ASP A 70 8.41 -9.84 15.96
N GLN A 71 8.54 -8.52 16.18
CA GLN A 71 7.93 -7.83 17.31
C GLN A 71 6.52 -7.30 17.02
N GLY A 72 6.06 -7.29 15.77
CA GLY A 72 4.77 -6.72 15.38
C GLY A 72 4.77 -5.19 15.48
N ILE A 73 5.87 -4.53 15.11
CA ILE A 73 6.03 -3.08 15.18
C ILE A 73 5.91 -2.48 13.79
N LEU A 74 5.11 -1.44 13.67
CA LEU A 74 5.03 -0.56 12.48
C LEU A 74 5.11 0.90 12.94
N ARG A 75 6.02 1.66 12.36
CA ARG A 75 6.21 3.08 12.65
C ARG A 75 6.31 3.89 11.37
N HIS A 76 5.60 5.02 11.32
CA HIS A 76 5.78 6.05 10.28
C HIS A 76 6.53 7.23 10.88
N ARG A 77 7.68 7.57 10.30
CA ARG A 77 8.55 8.64 10.80
C ARG A 77 8.87 8.54 12.30
N GLY A 78 8.90 7.31 12.85
CA GLY A 78 9.15 7.05 14.25
C GLY A 78 7.89 6.95 15.13
N TYR A 79 6.75 7.45 14.68
CA TYR A 79 5.47 7.36 15.40
C TYR A 79 4.85 5.96 15.23
N SER A 80 4.32 5.39 16.31
CA SER A 80 3.65 4.09 16.23
C SER A 80 2.35 4.19 15.44
N ILE A 81 2.06 3.14 14.66
CA ILE A 81 0.86 3.11 13.82
C ILE A 81 -0.43 3.16 14.66
N GLU A 82 -0.41 2.55 15.86
CA GLU A 82 -1.55 2.52 16.77
C GLU A 82 -1.87 3.92 17.32
N GLU A 83 -0.83 4.72 17.62
CA GLU A 83 -1.04 6.10 18.09
C GLU A 83 -1.51 7.00 16.95
N LEU A 84 -0.90 6.89 15.77
CA LEU A 84 -1.33 7.62 14.59
C LEU A 84 -2.79 7.32 14.25
N ALA A 85 -3.17 6.05 14.20
CA ALA A 85 -4.54 5.65 13.91
C ALA A 85 -5.56 6.17 14.93
N LYS A 86 -5.19 6.25 16.22
CA LYS A 86 -6.08 6.70 17.29
C LYS A 86 -6.18 8.22 17.41
N LYS A 87 -5.09 8.96 17.13
CA LYS A 87 -4.95 10.37 17.50
C LYS A 87 -4.93 11.32 16.30
N SER A 88 -4.62 10.82 15.10
CA SER A 88 -4.42 11.66 13.91
C SER A 88 -5.56 11.53 12.89
N GLU A 89 -5.63 12.49 11.99
CA GLU A 89 -6.37 12.41 10.73
C GLU A 89 -5.42 11.91 9.62
N PHE A 90 -5.99 11.34 8.54
CA PHE A 90 -5.18 10.80 7.43
C PHE A 90 -4.28 11.87 6.78
N LEU A 91 -4.76 13.11 6.67
CA LEU A 91 -3.95 14.19 6.10
C LEU A 91 -2.79 14.61 7.01
N GLU A 92 -2.89 14.48 8.33
CA GLU A 92 -1.75 14.71 9.24
C GLU A 92 -0.68 13.64 9.04
N VAL A 93 -1.10 12.37 8.91
CA VAL A 93 -0.18 11.26 8.63
C VAL A 93 0.43 11.39 7.23
N SER A 94 -0.38 11.79 6.23
CA SER A 94 0.12 12.07 4.88
C SER A 94 1.17 13.17 4.87
N TYR A 95 0.93 14.26 5.64
CA TYR A 95 1.91 15.33 5.82
C TYR A 95 3.22 14.79 6.44
N ALA A 96 3.11 14.00 7.51
CA ALA A 96 4.27 13.43 8.17
C ALA A 96 5.09 12.52 7.23
N LEU A 97 4.43 11.64 6.49
CA LEU A 97 5.10 10.77 5.50
C LEU A 97 5.90 11.59 4.47
N VAL A 98 5.32 12.69 3.97
CA VAL A 98 5.91 13.54 2.93
C VAL A 98 7.00 14.48 3.48
N ASN A 99 6.79 15.06 4.66
CA ASN A 99 7.63 16.14 5.18
C ASN A 99 8.55 15.75 6.35
N GLY A 100 8.34 14.58 6.95
CA GLY A 100 9.26 14.00 7.94
C GLY A 100 8.79 14.07 9.38
N ASP A 101 7.82 14.93 9.72
CA ASP A 101 7.26 15.09 11.06
C ASP A 101 5.77 15.42 11.00
N LEU A 102 5.05 15.28 12.10
CA LEU A 102 3.65 15.70 12.21
C LEU A 102 3.55 17.23 12.06
N PRO A 103 2.48 17.72 11.42
CA PRO A 103 2.34 19.17 11.18
C PRO A 103 1.96 19.92 12.46
N ASP A 104 2.42 21.16 12.59
CA ASP A 104 1.77 22.12 13.47
C ASP A 104 0.41 22.58 12.90
N ALA A 105 -0.36 23.34 13.69
CA ALA A 105 -1.70 23.77 13.30
C ALA A 105 -1.73 24.64 12.01
N ASN A 106 -0.67 25.40 11.71
CA ASN A 106 -0.58 26.22 10.50
C ASN A 106 -0.23 25.35 9.29
N GLN A 107 0.76 24.49 9.44
CA GLN A 107 1.19 23.52 8.42
C GLN A 107 0.04 22.59 8.04
N TYR A 108 -0.73 22.11 9.02
CA TYR A 108 -1.89 21.29 8.77
C TYR A 108 -2.97 22.02 7.98
N ARG A 109 -3.31 23.24 8.38
CA ARG A 109 -4.30 24.06 7.66
C ARG A 109 -3.90 24.33 6.21
N GLU A 110 -2.63 24.65 5.96
CA GLU A 110 -2.11 24.87 4.62
C GLU A 110 -2.18 23.60 3.79
N PHE A 111 -1.69 22.49 4.31
CA PHE A 111 -1.67 21.19 3.63
C PHE A 111 -3.10 20.70 3.33
N ARG A 112 -3.98 20.70 4.33
CA ARG A 112 -5.39 20.32 4.16
C ARG A 112 -6.07 21.18 3.11
N SER A 113 -5.90 22.50 3.18
CA SER A 113 -6.46 23.43 2.19
C SER A 113 -5.90 23.17 0.79
N GLY A 114 -4.60 22.88 0.67
CA GLY A 114 -3.96 22.53 -0.58
C GLY A 114 -4.54 21.24 -1.19
N ILE A 115 -4.75 20.21 -0.38
CA ILE A 115 -5.36 18.95 -0.81
C ILE A 115 -6.81 19.20 -1.25
N LEU A 116 -7.66 19.78 -0.40
CA LEU A 116 -9.08 19.97 -0.70
C LEU A 116 -9.33 20.80 -1.97
N ARG A 117 -8.52 21.84 -2.22
CA ARG A 117 -8.61 22.62 -3.47
C ARG A 117 -8.26 21.84 -4.71
N ASN A 118 -7.49 20.75 -4.60
CA ASN A 118 -7.05 19.93 -5.71
C ASN A 118 -7.89 18.67 -5.93
N MET A 119 -8.97 18.43 -5.16
CA MET A 119 -9.78 17.23 -5.27
C MET A 119 -10.56 17.12 -6.58
N LEU A 120 -10.95 18.25 -7.18
CA LEU A 120 -11.61 18.23 -8.48
C LEU A 120 -10.67 17.70 -9.58
N VAL A 121 -11.23 16.89 -10.48
CA VAL A 121 -10.55 16.42 -11.68
C VAL A 121 -11.05 17.19 -12.91
N HIS A 122 -10.26 17.19 -13.99
CA HIS A 122 -10.67 17.81 -15.25
C HIS A 122 -11.90 17.11 -15.82
N GLU A 123 -12.87 17.87 -16.36
CA GLU A 123 -14.13 17.33 -16.90
C GLU A 123 -13.94 16.25 -17.98
N GLN A 124 -12.89 16.35 -18.79
CA GLN A 124 -12.55 15.32 -19.78
C GLN A 124 -12.21 13.96 -19.20
N ILE A 125 -11.88 13.86 -17.92
CA ILE A 125 -11.71 12.57 -17.23
C ILE A 125 -13.02 11.77 -17.27
N GLY A 126 -14.18 12.45 -17.16
CA GLY A 126 -15.50 11.81 -17.33
C GLY A 126 -15.70 11.17 -18.71
N ILE A 127 -15.08 11.72 -19.76
CA ILE A 127 -15.10 11.14 -21.12
C ILE A 127 -14.25 9.87 -21.16
N LEU A 128 -13.06 9.89 -20.53
CA LEU A 128 -12.21 8.71 -20.43
C LEU A 128 -12.96 7.53 -19.76
N PHE A 129 -13.71 7.78 -18.70
CA PHE A 129 -14.51 6.76 -18.04
C PHE A 129 -15.54 6.12 -18.98
N ARG A 130 -16.14 6.88 -19.86
CA ARG A 130 -17.12 6.38 -20.86
C ARG A 130 -16.50 5.42 -21.87
N GLY A 131 -15.18 5.43 -22.02
CA GLY A 131 -14.44 4.48 -22.87
C GLY A 131 -14.27 3.08 -22.25
N PHE A 132 -14.49 2.93 -20.95
CA PHE A 132 -14.43 1.62 -20.30
C PHE A 132 -15.79 0.89 -20.34
N PRO A 133 -15.79 -0.45 -20.43
CA PRO A 133 -17.03 -1.21 -20.19
C PRO A 133 -17.54 -0.95 -18.76
N ARG A 134 -18.87 -0.83 -18.58
CA ARG A 134 -19.45 -0.60 -17.23
C ARG A 134 -19.08 -1.66 -16.20
N LYS A 135 -18.86 -2.89 -16.64
CA LYS A 135 -18.42 -4.01 -15.78
C LYS A 135 -16.89 -4.11 -15.64
N ALA A 136 -16.15 -3.11 -16.14
CA ALA A 136 -14.71 -3.09 -15.93
C ALA A 136 -14.38 -3.06 -14.44
N HIS A 137 -13.38 -3.83 -14.05
CA HIS A 137 -12.91 -3.82 -12.67
C HIS A 137 -12.43 -2.41 -12.29
N PRO A 138 -12.86 -1.83 -11.15
CA PRO A 138 -12.50 -0.47 -10.78
C PRO A 138 -10.98 -0.22 -10.72
N MET A 139 -10.18 -1.22 -10.35
CA MET A 139 -8.72 -1.11 -10.38
C MET A 139 -8.17 -0.89 -11.79
N ALA A 140 -8.74 -1.53 -12.82
CA ALA A 140 -8.35 -1.28 -14.23
C ALA A 140 -8.65 0.16 -14.64
N ILE A 141 -9.79 0.68 -14.22
CA ILE A 141 -10.16 2.09 -14.43
C ILE A 141 -9.17 3.01 -13.72
N MET A 142 -8.82 2.72 -12.45
CA MET A 142 -7.87 3.52 -11.68
C MET A 142 -6.49 3.57 -12.32
N VAL A 143 -5.96 2.43 -12.82
CA VAL A 143 -4.68 2.40 -13.55
C VAL A 143 -4.70 3.40 -14.71
N GLY A 144 -5.73 3.33 -15.56
CA GLY A 144 -5.86 4.21 -16.73
C GLY A 144 -6.11 5.67 -16.35
N ALA A 145 -7.02 5.92 -15.41
CA ALA A 145 -7.41 7.27 -15.00
C ALA A 145 -6.27 8.02 -14.33
N VAL A 146 -5.55 7.39 -13.39
CA VAL A 146 -4.44 8.04 -12.69
C VAL A 146 -3.27 8.30 -13.64
N ALA A 147 -2.90 7.32 -14.48
CA ALA A 147 -1.83 7.51 -15.45
C ALA A 147 -2.17 8.62 -16.48
N SER A 148 -3.46 8.74 -16.88
CA SER A 148 -3.91 9.76 -17.81
C SER A 148 -3.78 11.20 -17.27
N LEU A 149 -3.74 11.40 -15.95
CA LEU A 149 -3.47 12.72 -15.36
C LEU A 149 -2.13 13.29 -15.82
N SER A 150 -1.19 12.46 -16.25
CA SER A 150 0.06 12.90 -16.87
C SER A 150 -0.19 13.82 -18.06
N ALA A 151 -1.19 13.54 -18.89
CA ALA A 151 -1.51 14.36 -20.05
C ALA A 151 -2.10 15.73 -19.69
N PHE A 152 -2.78 15.83 -18.52
CA PHE A 152 -3.42 17.08 -18.09
C PHE A 152 -2.47 18.03 -17.35
N TYR A 153 -1.38 17.50 -16.78
CA TYR A 153 -0.48 18.29 -15.93
C TYR A 153 0.98 18.32 -16.42
N HIS A 154 1.29 17.69 -17.57
CA HIS A 154 2.66 17.58 -18.07
C HIS A 154 3.36 18.93 -18.23
N GLU A 155 2.68 19.91 -18.83
CA GLU A 155 3.27 21.23 -19.13
C GLU A 155 3.47 22.11 -17.89
N THR A 156 2.70 21.87 -16.81
CA THR A 156 2.72 22.69 -15.59
C THR A 156 3.53 22.08 -14.47
N MET A 157 4.07 20.87 -14.68
CA MET A 157 4.74 20.10 -13.64
C MET A 157 6.26 20.21 -13.74
N ASP A 158 6.87 20.92 -12.82
CA ASP A 158 8.32 20.95 -12.65
C ASP A 158 8.75 20.20 -11.38
N ILE A 159 9.09 18.94 -11.53
CA ILE A 159 9.52 18.08 -10.41
C ILE A 159 10.94 18.41 -9.91
N HIS A 160 11.67 19.27 -10.59
CA HIS A 160 13.02 19.69 -10.18
C HIS A 160 12.98 20.79 -9.11
N THR A 161 11.86 21.51 -8.98
CA THR A 161 11.66 22.51 -7.94
C THR A 161 10.88 21.96 -6.74
N PRO A 162 11.15 22.45 -5.51
CA PRO A 162 10.37 22.05 -4.32
C PRO A 162 8.87 22.39 -4.47
N GLU A 163 8.55 23.52 -5.10
CA GLU A 163 7.18 23.99 -5.35
C GLU A 163 6.45 23.05 -6.30
N GLY A 164 7.08 22.67 -7.41
CA GLY A 164 6.51 21.73 -8.37
C GLY A 164 6.31 20.33 -7.77
N ARG A 165 7.26 19.85 -6.96
CA ARG A 165 7.08 18.60 -6.20
C ARG A 165 5.91 18.68 -5.23
N ARG A 166 5.77 19.78 -4.48
CA ARG A 166 4.64 20.01 -3.57
C ARG A 166 3.31 20.02 -4.33
N ASP A 167 3.24 20.69 -5.46
CA ASP A 167 2.03 20.78 -6.28
C ASP A 167 1.57 19.39 -6.79
N VAL A 168 2.49 18.58 -7.29
CA VAL A 168 2.14 17.23 -7.77
C VAL A 168 1.76 16.30 -6.62
N ILE A 169 2.38 16.42 -5.45
CA ILE A 169 2.03 15.65 -4.24
C ILE A 169 0.58 15.96 -3.84
N TYR A 170 0.22 17.25 -3.79
CA TYR A 170 -1.15 17.68 -3.49
C TYR A 170 -2.15 17.10 -4.50
N LYS A 171 -1.85 17.19 -5.80
CA LYS A 171 -2.72 16.67 -6.86
C LYS A 171 -2.91 15.16 -6.77
N ILE A 172 -1.86 14.39 -6.50
CA ILE A 172 -1.95 12.93 -6.40
C ILE A 172 -2.83 12.55 -5.22
N ILE A 173 -2.52 12.99 -4.00
CA ILE A 173 -3.30 12.65 -2.81
C ILE A 173 -4.77 13.10 -2.97
N ALA A 174 -4.99 14.30 -3.48
CA ALA A 174 -6.32 14.89 -3.61
C ALA A 174 -7.22 14.18 -4.64
N LYS A 175 -6.66 13.76 -5.77
CA LYS A 175 -7.47 13.23 -6.89
C LYS A 175 -7.79 11.74 -6.75
N MET A 176 -7.02 11.01 -5.96
CA MET A 176 -7.24 9.56 -5.78
C MET A 176 -8.66 9.23 -5.27
N PRO A 177 -9.19 9.84 -4.19
CA PRO A 177 -10.54 9.53 -3.73
C PRO A 177 -11.61 9.93 -4.74
N THR A 178 -11.43 11.04 -5.46
CA THR A 178 -12.38 11.49 -6.48
C THR A 178 -12.44 10.50 -7.65
N LEU A 179 -11.29 10.07 -8.18
CA LEU A 179 -11.24 9.08 -9.25
C LEU A 179 -11.82 7.74 -8.82
N ALA A 180 -11.55 7.31 -7.59
CA ALA A 180 -12.11 6.09 -7.01
C ALA A 180 -13.64 6.13 -6.92
N ALA A 181 -14.19 7.23 -6.41
CA ALA A 181 -15.63 7.45 -6.33
C ALA A 181 -16.27 7.53 -7.73
N MET A 182 -15.62 8.21 -8.69
CA MET A 182 -16.07 8.26 -10.09
C MET A 182 -16.10 6.87 -10.72
N ALA A 183 -15.10 6.03 -10.48
CA ALA A 183 -15.08 4.65 -10.97
C ALA A 183 -16.27 3.85 -10.45
N TYR A 184 -16.57 3.98 -9.18
CA TYR A 184 -17.73 3.34 -8.57
C TYR A 184 -19.06 3.85 -9.15
N LYS A 185 -19.29 5.17 -9.13
CA LYS A 185 -20.52 5.78 -9.67
C LYS A 185 -20.74 5.44 -11.13
N TYR A 186 -19.67 5.42 -11.92
CA TYR A 186 -19.73 4.98 -13.31
C TYR A 186 -20.18 3.51 -13.43
N SER A 187 -19.62 2.61 -12.63
CA SER A 187 -19.94 1.18 -12.68
C SER A 187 -21.42 0.88 -12.40
N ILE A 188 -22.01 1.59 -11.45
CA ILE A 188 -23.42 1.43 -11.07
C ILE A 188 -24.39 2.31 -11.87
N GLY A 189 -23.87 3.21 -12.71
CA GLY A 189 -24.66 4.09 -13.57
C GLY A 189 -25.33 5.25 -12.84
N GLU A 190 -24.78 5.67 -11.72
CA GLU A 190 -25.24 6.82 -10.96
C GLU A 190 -24.49 8.11 -11.34
N PRO A 191 -25.08 9.29 -11.07
CA PRO A 191 -24.42 10.57 -11.27
C PRO A 191 -23.13 10.67 -10.45
N ILE A 192 -22.10 11.30 -11.02
CA ILE A 192 -20.88 11.63 -10.30
C ILE A 192 -21.20 12.71 -9.27
N ILE A 193 -20.72 12.48 -8.05
CA ILE A 193 -20.77 13.43 -6.94
C ILE A 193 -19.38 14.04 -6.77
N TYR A 194 -19.33 15.35 -6.67
CA TYR A 194 -18.10 16.10 -6.52
C TYR A 194 -17.77 16.36 -5.04
N PRO A 195 -16.50 16.58 -4.68
CA PRO A 195 -16.11 16.81 -3.30
C PRO A 195 -16.70 18.11 -2.75
N ASN A 196 -17.03 18.11 -1.45
CA ASN A 196 -17.49 19.26 -0.70
C ASN A 196 -16.32 19.84 0.12
N LYS A 197 -16.03 21.14 -0.01
CA LYS A 197 -14.93 21.83 0.69
C LYS A 197 -15.05 21.86 2.22
N GLU A 198 -16.25 21.67 2.75
CA GLU A 198 -16.53 21.68 4.19
C GLU A 198 -16.16 20.33 4.86
N TYR A 199 -16.07 19.26 4.08
CA TYR A 199 -15.82 17.93 4.61
C TYR A 199 -14.34 17.62 4.78
N GLY A 200 -14.03 16.68 5.69
CA GLY A 200 -12.72 16.07 5.82
C GLY A 200 -12.42 15.13 4.65
N PHE A 201 -11.22 14.55 4.61
CA PHE A 201 -10.78 13.70 3.50
C PHE A 201 -11.62 12.43 3.38
N ALA A 202 -11.77 11.67 4.48
CA ALA A 202 -12.55 10.44 4.49
C ALA A 202 -14.06 10.71 4.35
N GLU A 203 -14.56 11.77 4.97
CA GLU A 203 -15.94 12.20 4.83
C GLU A 203 -16.26 12.56 3.37
N ASN A 204 -15.36 13.28 2.69
CA ASN A 204 -15.49 13.56 1.26
C ASN A 204 -15.54 12.30 0.41
N PHE A 205 -14.68 11.32 0.70
CA PHE A 205 -14.68 10.07 -0.03
C PHE A 205 -16.01 9.35 0.10
N LEU A 206 -16.54 9.20 1.33
CA LEU A 206 -17.84 8.58 1.61
C LEU A 206 -19.00 9.36 0.99
N HIS A 207 -18.96 10.70 1.06
CA HIS A 207 -19.91 11.57 0.41
C HIS A 207 -19.94 11.30 -1.11
N MET A 208 -18.77 11.32 -1.78
CA MET A 208 -18.72 11.06 -3.21
C MET A 208 -19.16 9.65 -3.60
N LEU A 209 -19.00 8.65 -2.72
CA LEU A 209 -19.43 7.28 -2.97
C LEU A 209 -20.97 7.12 -2.84
N PHE A 210 -21.55 7.69 -1.78
CA PHE A 210 -22.91 7.33 -1.37
C PHE A 210 -23.96 8.40 -1.63
N ASP A 211 -23.56 9.66 -1.76
CA ASP A 211 -24.52 10.74 -1.96
C ASP A 211 -25.20 10.66 -3.33
N ARG A 212 -26.41 11.19 -3.40
CA ARG A 212 -27.24 11.27 -4.60
C ARG A 212 -27.94 12.64 -4.67
N PRO A 213 -28.03 13.27 -5.83
CA PRO A 213 -28.63 14.60 -5.96
C PRO A 213 -30.08 14.68 -5.46
N ASN A 214 -30.82 13.57 -5.54
CA ASN A 214 -32.23 13.46 -5.13
C ASN A 214 -32.43 12.81 -3.76
N ASN A 215 -31.37 12.30 -3.14
CA ASN A 215 -31.43 11.67 -1.81
C ASN A 215 -30.07 11.84 -1.12
N PRO A 216 -29.80 13.02 -0.52
CA PRO A 216 -28.55 13.32 0.13
C PRO A 216 -28.22 12.32 1.23
N HIS A 217 -27.01 11.79 1.22
CA HIS A 217 -26.48 10.89 2.24
C HIS A 217 -25.64 11.67 3.26
N LYS A 218 -26.05 11.63 4.52
CA LYS A 218 -25.27 12.24 5.61
C LYS A 218 -24.30 11.20 6.17
N VAL A 219 -23.03 11.46 6.04
CA VAL A 219 -21.97 10.61 6.61
C VAL A 219 -21.98 10.74 8.14
N SER A 220 -22.03 9.60 8.84
CA SER A 220 -21.87 9.56 10.30
C SER A 220 -20.43 9.86 10.70
N PRO A 221 -20.20 10.62 11.80
CA PRO A 221 -18.85 10.84 12.34
C PRO A 221 -18.12 9.55 12.69
N THR A 222 -18.81 8.53 13.23
CA THR A 222 -18.23 7.22 13.54
C THR A 222 -17.71 6.53 12.27
N ILE A 223 -18.53 6.53 11.22
CA ILE A 223 -18.16 5.92 9.93
C ILE A 223 -17.01 6.69 9.25
N ALA A 224 -17.06 8.03 9.30
CA ALA A 224 -15.98 8.85 8.79
C ALA A 224 -14.66 8.56 9.54
N ARG A 225 -14.71 8.44 10.87
CA ARG A 225 -13.56 8.11 11.70
C ARG A 225 -12.99 6.71 11.42
N ALA A 226 -13.84 5.72 11.22
CA ALA A 226 -13.43 4.37 10.83
C ALA A 226 -12.69 4.39 9.49
N MET A 227 -13.17 5.16 8.52
CA MET A 227 -12.52 5.30 7.23
C MET A 227 -11.18 6.06 7.33
N GLU A 228 -11.08 7.09 8.17
CA GLU A 228 -9.80 7.76 8.49
C GLU A 228 -8.77 6.76 9.05
N MET A 229 -9.17 5.93 10.01
CA MET A 229 -8.29 4.90 10.57
C MET A 229 -7.84 3.91 9.50
N ILE A 230 -8.76 3.44 8.66
CA ILE A 230 -8.42 2.53 7.55
C ILE A 230 -7.40 3.20 6.62
N PHE A 231 -7.59 4.45 6.24
CA PHE A 231 -6.64 5.17 5.39
C PHE A 231 -5.26 5.29 6.05
N ILE A 232 -5.19 5.62 7.33
CA ILE A 232 -3.93 5.71 8.09
C ILE A 232 -3.20 4.37 8.09
N LEU A 233 -3.92 3.28 8.40
CA LEU A 233 -3.34 1.93 8.53
C LEU A 233 -2.84 1.35 7.18
N HIS A 234 -3.29 1.92 6.06
CA HIS A 234 -2.88 1.53 4.72
C HIS A 234 -1.94 2.53 4.04
N ALA A 235 -1.63 3.67 4.68
CA ALA A 235 -0.93 4.80 4.06
C ALA A 235 0.45 4.44 3.51
N ASP A 236 1.26 3.68 4.24
CA ASP A 236 2.56 3.16 3.78
C ASP A 236 2.90 1.82 4.46
N HIS A 237 3.77 1.04 3.83
CA HIS A 237 4.24 -0.24 4.37
C HIS A 237 5.61 -0.59 3.77
N GLU A 238 6.60 0.29 3.92
CA GLU A 238 7.99 0.10 3.49
C GLU A 238 8.11 -0.24 1.98
N GLN A 239 9.14 -1.04 1.61
CA GLN A 239 9.42 -1.49 0.24
C GLN A 239 8.61 -2.73 -0.13
N ASN A 240 7.29 -2.63 -0.15
CA ASN A 240 6.43 -3.65 -0.76
C ASN A 240 6.47 -3.56 -2.31
N ALA A 241 5.86 -4.54 -2.98
CA ALA A 241 5.91 -4.65 -4.45
C ALA A 241 5.46 -3.38 -5.17
N SER A 242 4.36 -2.74 -4.74
CA SER A 242 3.85 -1.52 -5.38
C SER A 242 4.72 -0.29 -5.10
N THR A 243 5.23 -0.14 -3.88
CA THR A 243 6.17 0.94 -3.53
C THR A 243 7.47 0.83 -4.32
N SER A 244 8.05 -0.38 -4.39
CA SER A 244 9.25 -0.65 -5.19
C SER A 244 9.01 -0.39 -6.68
N THR A 245 7.80 -0.71 -7.19
CA THR A 245 7.40 -0.41 -8.57
C THR A 245 7.33 1.10 -8.82
N VAL A 246 6.77 1.88 -7.91
CA VAL A 246 6.73 3.35 -8.00
C VAL A 246 8.15 3.92 -8.04
N ARG A 247 9.03 3.47 -7.13
CA ARG A 247 10.43 3.92 -7.11
C ARG A 247 11.18 3.48 -8.37
N LEU A 248 11.01 2.24 -8.83
CA LEU A 248 11.65 1.76 -10.05
C LEU A 248 11.19 2.54 -11.29
N ALA A 249 9.90 2.76 -11.47
CA ALA A 249 9.35 3.57 -12.56
C ALA A 249 9.86 5.02 -12.47
N GLY A 250 9.80 5.63 -11.29
CA GLY A 250 10.27 6.98 -11.04
C GLY A 250 11.77 7.15 -11.26
N SER A 251 12.56 6.06 -11.10
CA SER A 251 14.01 6.08 -11.27
C SER A 251 14.46 6.44 -12.68
N SER A 252 13.61 6.31 -13.67
CA SER A 252 13.87 6.74 -15.04
C SER A 252 13.52 8.23 -15.30
N GLY A 253 13.08 8.97 -14.29
CA GLY A 253 12.56 10.33 -14.45
C GLY A 253 11.12 10.38 -14.99
N ALA A 254 10.39 9.24 -14.91
CA ALA A 254 9.01 9.18 -15.37
C ALA A 254 8.10 10.12 -14.55
N ASN A 255 7.04 10.62 -15.22
CA ASN A 255 6.03 11.46 -14.62
C ASN A 255 5.42 10.80 -13.38
N PRO A 256 5.28 11.52 -12.24
CA PRO A 256 4.76 10.95 -10.99
C PRO A 256 3.39 10.27 -11.12
N PHE A 257 2.46 10.82 -11.90
CA PHE A 257 1.16 10.17 -12.12
C PHE A 257 1.31 8.81 -12.82
N ALA A 258 2.22 8.71 -13.77
CA ALA A 258 2.55 7.42 -14.42
C ALA A 258 3.18 6.45 -13.43
N CYS A 259 4.07 6.92 -12.54
CA CYS A 259 4.66 6.11 -11.47
C CYS A 259 3.60 5.56 -10.52
N ILE A 260 2.65 6.40 -10.09
CA ILE A 260 1.53 5.97 -9.25
C ILE A 260 0.63 4.98 -9.99
N GLY A 261 0.35 5.20 -11.29
CA GLY A 261 -0.36 4.22 -12.13
C GLY A 261 0.32 2.85 -12.16
N ALA A 262 1.66 2.82 -12.26
CA ALA A 262 2.44 1.58 -12.16
C ALA A 262 2.32 0.93 -10.77
N GLY A 263 2.34 1.73 -9.69
CA GLY A 263 2.09 1.27 -8.33
C GLY A 263 0.71 0.64 -8.17
N ILE A 264 -0.34 1.27 -8.72
CA ILE A 264 -1.71 0.75 -8.74
C ILE A 264 -1.77 -0.59 -9.49
N SER A 265 -1.10 -0.71 -10.63
CA SER A 265 -1.01 -1.96 -11.39
C SER A 265 -0.38 -3.09 -10.58
N SER A 266 0.70 -2.81 -9.85
CA SER A 266 1.35 -3.78 -8.97
C SER A 266 0.47 -4.14 -7.76
N LEU A 267 -0.24 -3.15 -7.19
CA LEU A 267 -1.12 -3.38 -6.05
C LEU A 267 -2.30 -4.29 -6.40
N TRP A 268 -2.80 -4.21 -7.63
CA TRP A 268 -3.93 -5.02 -8.09
C TRP A 268 -3.63 -6.52 -8.19
N GLY A 269 -2.37 -6.91 -8.17
CA GLY A 269 -2.00 -8.32 -8.21
C GLY A 269 -2.53 -9.11 -7.00
N PRO A 270 -3.02 -10.38 -7.19
CA PRO A 270 -3.59 -11.20 -6.11
C PRO A 270 -2.58 -11.52 -5.01
N ALA A 271 -1.28 -11.50 -5.34
CA ALA A 271 -0.22 -11.70 -4.35
C ALA A 271 0.10 -10.45 -3.51
N HIS A 272 -0.61 -9.32 -3.69
CA HIS A 272 -0.35 -8.06 -3.01
C HIS A 272 -1.64 -7.44 -2.43
N GLY A 273 -2.39 -6.62 -3.15
CA GLY A 273 -3.52 -5.87 -2.59
C GLY A 273 -4.88 -6.55 -2.72
N GLY A 274 -4.98 -7.70 -3.38
CA GLY A 274 -6.25 -8.43 -3.56
C GLY A 274 -6.72 -9.21 -2.33
N ALA A 275 -5.92 -9.31 -1.27
CA ALA A 275 -6.21 -10.19 -0.13
C ALA A 275 -7.51 -9.84 0.61
N ASN A 276 -7.90 -8.57 0.69
CA ASN A 276 -9.13 -8.16 1.37
C ASN A 276 -10.41 -8.51 0.58
N GLU A 277 -10.35 -8.56 -0.75
CA GLU A 277 -11.44 -9.08 -1.58
C GLU A 277 -11.61 -10.58 -1.33
N GLU A 278 -10.51 -11.33 -1.34
CA GLU A 278 -10.49 -12.78 -1.11
C GLU A 278 -10.98 -13.17 0.29
N VAL A 279 -10.81 -12.32 1.32
CA VAL A 279 -11.42 -12.54 2.66
C VAL A 279 -12.93 -12.63 2.57
N ILE A 280 -13.58 -11.69 1.89
CA ILE A 280 -15.04 -11.69 1.78
C ILE A 280 -15.53 -12.86 0.93
N GLU A 281 -14.84 -13.18 -0.16
CA GLU A 281 -15.17 -14.34 -0.99
C GLU A 281 -15.06 -15.64 -0.19
N MET A 282 -14.01 -15.80 0.62
CA MET A 282 -13.85 -16.94 1.54
C MET A 282 -14.97 -17.03 2.56
N LEU A 283 -15.35 -15.92 3.21
CA LEU A 283 -16.44 -15.90 4.18
C LEU A 283 -17.79 -16.27 3.51
N GLN A 284 -18.01 -15.83 2.27
CA GLN A 284 -19.19 -16.21 1.46
C GLN A 284 -19.17 -17.69 1.06
N GLU A 285 -18.00 -18.26 0.71
CA GLU A 285 -17.84 -19.69 0.41
C GLU A 285 -18.14 -20.56 1.64
N ILE A 286 -17.66 -20.15 2.81
CA ILE A 286 -17.98 -20.81 4.08
C ILE A 286 -19.49 -20.76 4.32
N GLY A 287 -20.12 -19.63 4.16
CA GLY A 287 -21.56 -19.39 4.14
C GLY A 287 -22.28 -19.52 5.48
N THR A 288 -21.94 -20.50 6.32
CA THR A 288 -22.53 -20.74 7.65
C THR A 288 -21.49 -21.17 8.67
N LYS A 289 -21.76 -20.88 9.98
CA LYS A 289 -20.87 -21.28 11.07
C LYS A 289 -20.63 -22.78 11.14
N ASP A 290 -21.64 -23.59 10.84
CA ASP A 290 -21.56 -25.04 10.92
C ASP A 290 -20.53 -25.65 9.93
N ARG A 291 -20.21 -24.92 8.86
CA ARG A 291 -19.22 -25.35 7.87
C ARG A 291 -17.79 -24.94 8.23
N ILE A 292 -17.58 -24.09 9.22
CA ILE A 292 -16.24 -23.63 9.61
C ILE A 292 -15.28 -24.80 9.88
N PRO A 293 -15.65 -25.89 10.60
CA PRO A 293 -14.75 -27.02 10.82
C PRO A 293 -14.27 -27.70 9.53
N GLU A 294 -15.13 -27.77 8.50
CA GLU A 294 -14.76 -28.28 7.17
C GLU A 294 -13.61 -27.45 6.58
N PHE A 295 -13.78 -26.14 6.53
CA PHE A 295 -12.82 -25.21 5.95
C PHE A 295 -11.51 -25.10 6.76
N ILE A 296 -11.59 -25.20 8.08
CA ILE A 296 -10.41 -25.30 8.95
C ILE A 296 -9.59 -26.56 8.60
N ASN A 297 -10.25 -27.70 8.40
CA ASN A 297 -9.57 -28.93 8.01
C ASN A 297 -8.94 -28.82 6.62
N ARG A 298 -9.63 -28.22 5.65
CA ARG A 298 -9.07 -27.90 4.33
C ARG A 298 -7.84 -26.99 4.43
N ALA A 299 -7.88 -25.95 5.25
CA ALA A 299 -6.75 -25.06 5.46
C ALA A 299 -5.52 -25.74 6.11
N LYS A 300 -5.76 -26.79 6.88
CA LYS A 300 -4.70 -27.63 7.50
C LYS A 300 -4.10 -28.66 6.53
N ASP A 301 -4.84 -29.06 5.50
CA ASP A 301 -4.36 -30.00 4.49
C ASP A 301 -3.41 -29.30 3.50
N LYS A 302 -2.18 -29.76 3.42
CA LYS A 302 -1.17 -29.24 2.48
C LYS A 302 -1.52 -29.48 1.02
N ASN A 303 -2.34 -30.49 0.74
CA ASN A 303 -2.74 -30.88 -0.62
C ASN A 303 -4.00 -30.13 -1.07
N ASP A 304 -4.79 -29.55 -0.17
CA ASP A 304 -5.93 -28.70 -0.52
C ASP A 304 -5.41 -27.30 -0.94
N PRO A 305 -5.87 -26.73 -2.06
CA PRO A 305 -5.50 -25.38 -2.47
C PRO A 305 -6.10 -24.28 -1.57
N PHE A 306 -7.10 -24.59 -0.77
CA PHE A 306 -7.77 -23.64 0.11
C PHE A 306 -6.80 -23.05 1.14
N ARG A 307 -6.92 -21.76 1.35
CA ARG A 307 -6.16 -21.01 2.38
C ARG A 307 -7.10 -20.09 3.15
N LEU A 308 -6.85 -19.91 4.44
CA LEU A 308 -7.55 -18.88 5.22
C LEU A 308 -7.03 -17.50 4.83
N MET A 309 -7.83 -16.79 4.05
CA MET A 309 -7.51 -15.42 3.63
C MET A 309 -7.71 -14.45 4.79
N GLY A 310 -6.85 -13.43 4.88
CA GLY A 310 -6.85 -12.50 6.01
C GLY A 310 -6.18 -13.02 7.29
N PHE A 311 -5.52 -14.20 7.22
CA PHE A 311 -4.78 -14.78 8.34
C PHE A 311 -3.30 -14.96 7.99
N GLY A 312 -2.43 -14.57 8.94
CA GLY A 312 -0.98 -14.52 8.73
C GLY A 312 -0.55 -13.32 7.90
N HIS A 313 0.75 -13.10 7.83
CA HIS A 313 1.34 -12.00 7.07
C HIS A 313 2.76 -12.37 6.60
N ARG A 314 3.18 -11.89 5.42
CA ARG A 314 4.54 -12.16 4.93
C ARG A 314 5.63 -11.56 5.81
N VAL A 315 5.37 -10.39 6.39
CA VAL A 315 6.32 -9.64 7.21
C VAL A 315 6.11 -9.95 8.69
N TYR A 316 4.88 -9.77 9.21
CA TYR A 316 4.61 -10.01 10.63
C TYR A 316 4.62 -11.50 10.96
N LYS A 317 5.61 -11.89 11.78
CA LYS A 317 5.71 -13.22 12.41
C LYS A 317 4.94 -13.28 13.73
N ASN A 318 4.35 -12.18 14.15
CA ASN A 318 3.51 -12.00 15.31
C ASN A 318 2.19 -11.36 14.88
N TYR A 319 1.43 -10.81 15.79
CA TYR A 319 0.18 -10.12 15.51
C TYR A 319 0.41 -8.87 14.66
N ASP A 320 -0.42 -8.63 13.64
CA ASP A 320 -0.39 -7.40 12.85
C ASP A 320 -0.89 -6.22 13.70
N PRO A 321 -0.07 -5.20 14.01
CA PRO A 321 -0.46 -4.11 14.92
C PRO A 321 -1.67 -3.32 14.40
N ARG A 322 -1.93 -3.37 13.10
CA ARG A 322 -3.07 -2.70 12.46
C ARG A 322 -4.40 -3.41 12.75
N ALA A 323 -4.36 -4.74 12.84
CA ALA A 323 -5.56 -5.56 13.06
C ALA A 323 -6.23 -5.26 14.40
N ALA A 324 -5.46 -5.07 15.47
CA ALA A 324 -6.00 -4.73 16.81
C ALA A 324 -6.76 -3.40 16.81
N VAL A 325 -6.26 -2.41 16.07
CA VAL A 325 -6.93 -1.10 15.94
C VAL A 325 -8.23 -1.23 15.18
N LEU A 326 -8.23 -1.95 14.04
CA LEU A 326 -9.42 -2.11 13.22
C LEU A 326 -10.52 -2.97 13.87
N LYS A 327 -10.15 -3.93 14.71
CA LYS A 327 -11.13 -4.73 15.44
C LYS A 327 -12.08 -3.85 16.25
N ASN A 328 -11.53 -2.93 17.05
CA ASN A 328 -12.34 -2.02 17.86
C ASN A 328 -13.21 -1.11 16.99
N SER A 329 -12.65 -0.58 15.89
CA SER A 329 -13.38 0.25 14.95
C SER A 329 -14.51 -0.53 14.23
N CYS A 330 -14.29 -1.80 13.95
CA CYS A 330 -15.30 -2.68 13.37
C CYS A 330 -16.53 -2.80 14.32
N ASP A 331 -16.30 -3.05 15.60
CA ASP A 331 -17.36 -3.16 16.60
C ASP A 331 -18.16 -1.84 16.72
N GLU A 332 -17.47 -0.68 16.68
CA GLU A 332 -18.11 0.64 16.70
C GLU A 332 -18.99 0.88 15.46
N VAL A 333 -18.49 0.55 14.26
CA VAL A 333 -19.25 0.70 13.00
C VAL A 333 -20.49 -0.20 12.99
N LEU A 334 -20.35 -1.45 13.40
CA LEU A 334 -21.47 -2.40 13.45
C LEU A 334 -22.55 -1.95 14.44
N SER A 335 -22.13 -1.43 15.60
CA SER A 335 -23.03 -0.85 16.59
C SER A 335 -23.78 0.36 16.06
N GLU A 336 -23.10 1.29 15.38
CA GLU A 336 -23.70 2.48 14.76
C GLU A 336 -24.75 2.11 13.70
N LEU A 337 -24.43 1.08 12.88
CA LEU A 337 -25.33 0.59 11.83
C LEU A 337 -26.48 -0.27 12.38
N GLY A 338 -26.49 -0.56 13.69
CA GLY A 338 -27.49 -1.43 14.31
C GLY A 338 -27.43 -2.89 13.85
N ILE A 339 -26.28 -3.32 13.31
CA ILE A 339 -26.07 -4.68 12.83
C ILE A 339 -25.75 -5.58 14.02
N LYS A 340 -26.74 -6.30 14.52
CA LYS A 340 -26.59 -7.24 15.64
C LYS A 340 -26.25 -8.66 15.17
N HIS A 341 -26.69 -9.04 13.99
CA HIS A 341 -26.46 -10.34 13.39
C HIS A 341 -26.27 -10.17 11.89
N ASP A 342 -25.08 -10.41 11.43
CA ASP A 342 -24.73 -10.56 10.03
C ASP A 342 -24.06 -11.93 9.86
N PRO A 343 -24.54 -12.80 8.94
CA PRO A 343 -23.98 -14.15 8.79
C PRO A 343 -22.49 -14.18 8.51
N LEU A 344 -21.95 -13.24 7.72
CA LEU A 344 -20.52 -13.17 7.41
C LEU A 344 -19.71 -12.70 8.62
N LEU A 345 -20.22 -11.71 9.37
CA LEU A 345 -19.61 -11.27 10.62
C LEU A 345 -19.56 -12.40 11.64
N ASP A 346 -20.67 -13.12 11.80
CA ASP A 346 -20.78 -14.26 12.70
C ASP A 346 -19.75 -15.36 12.38
N ILE A 347 -19.51 -15.63 11.08
CA ILE A 347 -18.46 -16.54 10.63
C ILE A 347 -17.09 -15.96 10.94
N ALA A 348 -16.86 -14.68 10.66
CA ALA A 348 -15.59 -14.02 10.89
C ALA A 348 -15.17 -14.04 12.36
N VAL A 349 -16.09 -13.72 13.30
CA VAL A 349 -15.85 -13.77 14.75
C VAL A 349 -15.49 -15.18 15.21
N GLU A 350 -16.20 -16.21 14.69
CA GLU A 350 -15.91 -17.59 15.05
C GLU A 350 -14.58 -18.08 14.46
N LEU A 351 -14.26 -17.70 13.21
CA LEU A 351 -12.95 -17.99 12.62
C LEU A 351 -11.81 -17.35 13.41
N GLU A 352 -11.97 -16.10 13.82
CA GLU A 352 -11.00 -15.42 14.69
C GLU A 352 -10.80 -16.19 15.98
N ARG A 353 -11.89 -16.55 16.65
CA ARG A 353 -11.84 -17.29 17.93
C ARG A 353 -11.08 -18.63 17.78
N ILE A 354 -11.33 -19.35 16.68
CA ILE A 354 -10.65 -20.62 16.40
C ILE A 354 -9.18 -20.37 16.09
N ALA A 355 -8.84 -19.42 15.22
CA ALA A 355 -7.45 -19.14 14.85
C ALA A 355 -6.59 -18.69 16.05
N LEU A 356 -7.19 -18.01 17.02
CA LEU A 356 -6.49 -17.58 18.25
C LEU A 356 -6.34 -18.69 19.29
N SER A 357 -7.04 -19.83 19.17
CA SER A 357 -7.05 -20.94 20.14
C SER A 357 -6.58 -22.29 19.59
N ASP A 358 -6.54 -22.48 18.28
CA ASP A 358 -6.14 -23.73 17.64
C ASP A 358 -4.62 -23.82 17.47
N ASP A 359 -3.98 -24.86 18.01
CA ASP A 359 -2.53 -25.07 18.01
C ASP A 359 -1.89 -24.99 16.61
N TYR A 360 -2.58 -25.40 15.56
CA TYR A 360 -2.08 -25.33 14.19
C TYR A 360 -1.86 -23.88 13.75
N PHE A 361 -2.82 -22.99 14.04
CA PHE A 361 -2.74 -21.57 13.67
C PHE A 361 -1.80 -20.81 14.61
N VAL A 362 -1.90 -21.02 15.91
CA VAL A 362 -1.06 -20.38 16.92
C VAL A 362 0.42 -20.72 16.71
N SER A 363 0.76 -22.01 16.51
CA SER A 363 2.16 -22.43 16.30
C SER A 363 2.76 -21.89 15.00
N ARG A 364 1.93 -21.59 14.01
CA ARG A 364 2.32 -20.99 12.70
C ARG A 364 2.12 -19.49 12.66
N LYS A 365 1.63 -18.89 13.73
CA LYS A 365 1.37 -17.44 13.87
C LYS A 365 0.42 -16.91 12.78
N LEU A 366 -0.60 -17.68 12.44
CA LEU A 366 -1.63 -17.34 11.47
C LEU A 366 -2.76 -16.57 12.17
N PHE A 367 -2.46 -15.36 12.61
CA PHE A 367 -3.41 -14.46 13.25
C PHE A 367 -4.17 -13.62 12.23
N PRO A 368 -5.38 -13.11 12.56
CA PRO A 368 -6.07 -12.14 11.71
C PRO A 368 -5.21 -10.91 11.43
N ASN A 369 -5.20 -10.46 10.18
CA ASN A 369 -4.46 -9.29 9.74
C ASN A 369 -5.38 -8.10 9.43
N VAL A 370 -4.82 -7.00 8.93
CA VAL A 370 -5.55 -5.77 8.62
C VAL A 370 -6.67 -6.00 7.58
N ASP A 371 -6.47 -6.90 6.61
CA ASP A 371 -7.42 -7.15 5.52
C ASP A 371 -8.69 -7.83 6.02
N PHE A 372 -8.60 -8.63 7.08
CA PHE A 372 -9.72 -9.32 7.69
C PHE A 372 -10.77 -8.34 8.21
N TYR A 373 -10.38 -7.36 9.04
CA TYR A 373 -11.32 -6.42 9.64
C TYR A 373 -11.75 -5.30 8.68
N SER A 374 -10.84 -4.82 7.83
CA SER A 374 -11.21 -3.80 6.84
C SER A 374 -12.26 -4.31 5.86
N GLY A 375 -12.16 -5.57 5.43
CA GLY A 375 -13.16 -6.20 4.57
C GLY A 375 -14.56 -6.23 5.20
N ILE A 376 -14.64 -6.55 6.50
CA ILE A 376 -15.91 -6.56 7.25
C ILE A 376 -16.51 -5.15 7.32
N ILE A 377 -15.70 -4.13 7.66
CA ILE A 377 -16.17 -2.74 7.73
C ILE A 377 -16.69 -2.30 6.36
N TYR A 378 -15.95 -2.51 5.28
CA TYR A 378 -16.38 -2.13 3.94
C TYR A 378 -17.69 -2.81 3.54
N LYS A 379 -17.83 -4.09 3.82
CA LYS A 379 -19.05 -4.86 3.53
C LYS A 379 -20.24 -4.31 4.30
N SER A 380 -20.06 -4.01 5.59
CA SER A 380 -21.11 -3.44 6.45
C SER A 380 -21.59 -2.08 5.99
N LEU A 381 -20.71 -1.29 5.38
CA LEU A 381 -21.03 -0.01 4.75
C LEU A 381 -21.69 -0.14 3.37
N GLY A 382 -21.85 -1.36 2.84
CA GLY A 382 -22.41 -1.59 1.50
C GLY A 382 -21.42 -1.30 0.37
N ILE A 383 -20.13 -1.20 0.66
CA ILE A 383 -19.08 -1.04 -0.36
C ILE A 383 -18.88 -2.41 -1.03
N PRO A 384 -18.94 -2.49 -2.39
CA PRO A 384 -18.71 -3.75 -3.08
C PRO A 384 -17.24 -4.19 -2.98
N SER A 385 -16.98 -5.50 -2.92
CA SER A 385 -15.63 -6.06 -2.77
C SER A 385 -14.65 -5.55 -3.84
N SER A 386 -15.11 -5.36 -5.06
CA SER A 386 -14.30 -4.82 -6.16
C SER A 386 -13.71 -3.41 -5.91
N LEU A 387 -14.20 -2.68 -4.89
CA LEU A 387 -13.63 -1.40 -4.47
C LEU A 387 -12.59 -1.51 -3.36
N PHE A 388 -12.43 -2.64 -2.72
CA PHE A 388 -11.57 -2.77 -1.53
C PHE A 388 -10.11 -2.43 -1.87
N THR A 389 -9.57 -3.02 -2.92
CA THR A 389 -8.22 -2.71 -3.42
C THR A 389 -8.10 -1.27 -3.92
N VAL A 390 -9.19 -0.68 -4.45
CA VAL A 390 -9.22 0.74 -4.85
C VAL A 390 -9.09 1.65 -3.62
N ILE A 391 -9.79 1.36 -2.53
CA ILE A 391 -9.70 2.10 -1.27
C ILE A 391 -8.27 1.99 -0.70
N PHE A 392 -7.68 0.81 -0.80
CA PHE A 392 -6.28 0.60 -0.46
C PHE A 392 -5.36 1.51 -1.30
N ALA A 393 -5.56 1.59 -2.62
CA ALA A 393 -4.78 2.48 -3.49
C ALA A 393 -4.94 3.96 -3.12
N VAL A 394 -6.16 4.40 -2.74
CA VAL A 394 -6.40 5.77 -2.24
C VAL A 394 -5.51 6.06 -1.04
N ALA A 395 -5.54 5.21 -0.03
CA ALA A 395 -4.73 5.36 1.19
C ALA A 395 -3.23 5.32 0.88
N ARG A 396 -2.78 4.31 0.13
CA ARG A 396 -1.37 4.07 -0.18
C ARG A 396 -0.76 5.15 -1.07
N SER A 397 -1.56 5.94 -1.76
CA SER A 397 -1.06 7.04 -2.59
C SER A 397 -0.22 8.05 -1.81
N ALA A 398 -0.51 8.27 -0.51
CA ALA A 398 0.30 9.11 0.38
C ALA A 398 1.71 8.54 0.59
N GLY A 399 1.81 7.24 0.86
CA GLY A 399 3.09 6.54 1.00
C GLY A 399 3.86 6.49 -0.31
N TRP A 400 3.20 6.11 -1.41
CA TRP A 400 3.85 6.05 -2.73
C TRP A 400 4.47 7.39 -3.13
N ILE A 401 3.73 8.50 -2.95
CA ILE A 401 4.26 9.80 -3.34
C ILE A 401 5.35 10.32 -2.38
N ALA A 402 5.29 9.94 -1.10
CA ALA A 402 6.35 10.21 -0.14
C ALA A 402 7.63 9.43 -0.50
N GLN A 403 7.52 8.16 -0.84
CA GLN A 403 8.61 7.30 -1.30
C GLN A 403 9.22 7.80 -2.62
N TRP A 404 8.39 8.25 -3.55
CA TRP A 404 8.84 8.88 -4.79
C TRP A 404 9.61 10.17 -4.52
N LYS A 405 9.10 11.05 -3.62
CA LYS A 405 9.76 12.29 -3.24
C LYS A 405 11.12 12.03 -2.60
N GLU A 406 11.18 11.11 -1.64
CA GLU A 406 12.43 10.74 -0.97
C GLU A 406 13.47 10.24 -1.99
N MET A 407 13.04 9.42 -2.95
CA MET A 407 13.92 8.90 -4.00
C MET A 407 14.51 10.00 -4.87
N ILE A 408 13.71 10.95 -5.37
CA ILE A 408 14.23 11.99 -6.29
C ILE A 408 15.02 13.09 -5.57
N GLU A 409 14.89 13.22 -4.26
CA GLU A 409 15.67 14.12 -3.42
C GLU A 409 16.98 13.48 -2.94
N ASP A 410 17.15 12.17 -3.11
CA ASP A 410 18.36 11.45 -2.75
C ASP A 410 19.50 11.78 -3.76
N LYS A 411 20.64 12.29 -3.25
CA LYS A 411 21.81 12.58 -4.06
C LYS A 411 22.48 11.33 -4.64
N ALA A 412 22.26 10.16 -4.03
CA ALA A 412 22.76 8.88 -4.50
C ALA A 412 21.83 8.21 -5.53
N PHE A 413 20.73 8.86 -5.88
CA PHE A 413 19.73 8.39 -6.82
C PHE A 413 20.34 7.93 -8.16
N LYS A 414 19.91 6.77 -8.61
CA LYS A 414 20.31 6.19 -9.91
C LYS A 414 19.12 5.48 -10.53
N ILE A 415 19.11 5.43 -11.87
CA ILE A 415 18.14 4.62 -12.60
C ILE A 415 18.28 3.14 -12.20
N GLY A 416 17.16 2.53 -11.82
CA GLY A 416 17.09 1.12 -11.48
C GLY A 416 17.27 0.25 -12.72
N ARG A 417 18.33 -0.57 -12.75
CA ARG A 417 18.62 -1.54 -13.81
C ARG A 417 19.12 -2.84 -13.20
N PRO A 418 18.23 -3.73 -12.77
CA PRO A 418 18.62 -5.04 -12.25
C PRO A 418 19.45 -5.85 -13.24
N ARG A 419 20.31 -6.73 -12.73
CA ARG A 419 21.06 -7.69 -13.52
C ARG A 419 20.27 -8.99 -13.64
N GLN A 420 20.65 -9.82 -14.63
CA GLN A 420 20.08 -11.16 -14.81
C GLN A 420 21.18 -12.20 -14.96
N LEU A 421 20.94 -13.42 -14.47
CA LEU A 421 21.69 -14.60 -14.81
C LEU A 421 21.14 -15.15 -16.14
N TYR A 422 21.91 -15.04 -17.20
CA TYR A 422 21.50 -15.55 -18.50
C TYR A 422 21.72 -17.07 -18.58
N THR A 423 20.67 -17.82 -18.85
CA THR A 423 20.66 -19.29 -18.97
C THR A 423 20.20 -19.78 -20.34
N GLY A 424 20.09 -18.88 -21.30
CA GLY A 424 19.67 -19.20 -22.66
C GLY A 424 20.81 -19.73 -23.55
N HIS A 425 20.54 -19.86 -24.85
CA HIS A 425 21.54 -20.31 -25.82
C HIS A 425 22.71 -19.31 -25.97
N ILE A 426 23.92 -19.82 -26.03
CA ILE A 426 25.15 -18.99 -26.18
C ILE A 426 25.11 -18.27 -27.53
N LYS A 427 24.83 -18.98 -28.62
CA LYS A 427 24.72 -18.45 -29.97
C LYS A 427 23.82 -19.35 -30.81
N ARG A 428 23.07 -18.79 -31.72
CA ARG A 428 22.36 -19.50 -32.79
C ARG A 428 22.61 -18.77 -34.09
N ASP A 429 22.93 -19.52 -35.14
CA ASP A 429 22.99 -18.93 -36.48
C ASP A 429 21.58 -18.69 -37.01
N TYR A 430 21.43 -17.62 -37.77
CA TYR A 430 20.14 -17.33 -38.40
C TYR A 430 19.83 -18.36 -39.48
N PRO A 431 18.62 -18.98 -39.53
CA PRO A 431 18.29 -19.95 -40.56
C PRO A 431 18.41 -19.32 -41.94
N THR A 432 19.16 -19.97 -42.83
CA THR A 432 19.37 -19.51 -44.23
C THR A 432 18.13 -19.81 -45.12
N SER A 433 17.26 -20.71 -44.70
CA SER A 433 15.98 -21.01 -45.36
C SER A 433 14.84 -20.81 -44.40
N ARG A 434 13.87 -19.95 -44.75
CA ARG A 434 12.55 -19.93 -44.09
C ARG A 434 11.65 -20.93 -44.80
N PRO A 435 10.73 -21.65 -44.09
CA PRO A 435 9.74 -22.48 -44.72
C PRO A 435 8.77 -21.68 -45.59
#